data_7d52942d99ac828e928674a3026cfde6
#
_entry.id   7d52942d99ac828e928674a3026cfde6
#
_cell.length_a   1.000
_cell.length_b   1.000
_cell.length_c   1.000
_cell.angle_alpha   90.00
_cell.angle_beta   90.00
_cell.angle_gamma   90.00
#
_symmetry.space_group_name_H-M   'P 1'
#
loop_
_entity.id
_entity.type
_entity.pdbx_description
1 polymer ?
#
loop_
_entity_poly.entity_id
_entity_poly.type
_entity_poly.pdbx_seq_one_letter_code
_entity_poly.pdbx_strand_id
1 'polypeptide(L)'
;LPDDMPDSLSLAVLDVAGAPAQTAKLVKPGDTVLVIGAGGKSGLLCLYEARRRAGVTGKVIAMAHSAASRARAESLGFADVVLAGDATRPLEIMHMIEEATGGRLADVTINCVNIPGTEMSSILSTKEGGLVYFFSMATSFTAAALGAEGVGHDVTMLIGNGYTRGHAQIALETLRESPKLRKLFEELYAR
;
A
#
# COMPACT_ATOMS: atom_id res chain seq x y z
N LEU A 1 17.93 -18.72 2.13
CA LEU A 1 16.69 -18.48 1.36
C LEU A 1 15.86 -19.75 1.36
N PRO A 2 14.54 -19.68 1.14
CA PRO A 2 13.68 -20.85 1.09
C PRO A 2 13.96 -21.71 -0.15
N ASP A 3 13.87 -23.02 -0.02
CA ASP A 3 14.14 -23.97 -1.10
C ASP A 3 13.00 -24.12 -2.10
N ASP A 4 11.82 -23.57 -1.79
CA ASP A 4 10.58 -23.71 -2.57
C ASP A 4 10.38 -22.60 -3.63
N MET A 5 11.33 -21.68 -3.73
CA MET A 5 11.29 -20.62 -4.76
C MET A 5 12.71 -20.17 -5.17
N PRO A 6 12.87 -19.63 -6.40
CA PRO A 6 14.15 -19.11 -6.86
C PRO A 6 14.71 -18.02 -5.95
N ASP A 7 16.04 -17.99 -5.78
CA ASP A 7 16.71 -16.99 -4.94
C ASP A 7 16.40 -15.55 -5.38
N SER A 8 16.40 -15.29 -6.69
CA SER A 8 16.06 -13.97 -7.23
C SER A 8 14.65 -13.51 -6.83
N LEU A 9 13.68 -14.44 -6.84
CA LEU A 9 12.31 -14.15 -6.42
C LEU A 9 12.22 -13.92 -4.92
N SER A 10 12.86 -14.77 -4.14
CA SER A 10 12.93 -14.64 -2.68
C SER A 10 13.55 -13.31 -2.26
N LEU A 11 14.67 -12.92 -2.88
CA LEU A 11 15.34 -11.65 -2.62
C LEU A 11 14.48 -10.47 -3.02
N ALA A 12 13.77 -10.53 -4.15
CA ALA A 12 12.87 -9.47 -4.58
C ALA A 12 11.75 -9.19 -3.56
N VAL A 13 11.22 -10.23 -2.93
CA VAL A 13 10.16 -10.10 -1.91
C VAL A 13 10.73 -9.64 -0.58
N LEU A 14 11.88 -10.21 -0.17
CA LEU A 14 12.51 -9.88 1.11
C LEU A 14 13.05 -8.46 1.17
N ASP A 15 13.42 -7.88 0.03
CA ASP A 15 13.84 -6.47 -0.11
C ASP A 15 12.76 -5.48 0.39
N VAL A 16 11.49 -5.85 0.29
CA VAL A 16 10.36 -5.01 0.70
C VAL A 16 9.46 -5.67 1.74
N ALA A 17 9.98 -6.67 2.46
CA ALA A 17 9.20 -7.51 3.37
C ALA A 17 8.45 -6.74 4.46
N GLY A 18 8.94 -5.57 4.86
CA GLY A 18 8.27 -4.72 5.84
C GLY A 18 6.91 -4.19 5.37
N ALA A 19 6.74 -3.93 4.07
CA ALA A 19 5.51 -3.37 3.54
C ALA A 19 4.29 -4.29 3.75
N PRO A 20 4.27 -5.54 3.24
CA PRO A 20 3.16 -6.45 3.48
C PRO A 20 3.01 -6.82 4.96
N ALA A 21 4.12 -6.96 5.70
CA ALA A 21 4.07 -7.34 7.11
C ALA A 21 3.43 -6.25 7.99
N GLN A 22 3.74 -4.98 7.77
CA GLN A 22 3.04 -3.90 8.47
C GLN A 22 1.58 -3.79 8.02
N THR A 23 1.30 -3.94 6.72
CA THR A 23 -0.08 -4.00 6.21
C THR A 23 -0.89 -5.07 6.94
N ALA A 24 -0.33 -6.28 7.06
CA ALA A 24 -0.96 -7.40 7.77
C ALA A 24 -1.25 -7.12 9.25
N LYS A 25 -0.43 -6.29 9.89
CA LYS A 25 -0.58 -5.89 11.30
C LYS A 25 -1.59 -4.76 11.49
N LEU A 26 -1.66 -3.84 10.54
CA LEU A 26 -2.41 -2.60 10.68
C LEU A 26 -3.87 -2.73 10.22
N VAL A 27 -4.10 -3.47 9.13
CA VAL A 27 -5.42 -3.62 8.53
C VAL A 27 -6.28 -4.59 9.32
N LYS A 28 -7.52 -4.19 9.58
CA LYS A 28 -8.53 -4.97 10.31
C LYS A 28 -9.68 -5.38 9.39
N PRO A 29 -10.42 -6.45 9.74
CA PRO A 29 -11.63 -6.82 9.00
C PRO A 29 -12.64 -5.66 8.91
N GLY A 30 -13.09 -5.38 7.69
CA GLY A 30 -14.05 -4.31 7.41
C GLY A 30 -13.43 -2.96 7.07
N ASP A 31 -12.11 -2.78 7.21
CA ASP A 31 -11.44 -1.52 6.89
C ASP A 31 -11.58 -1.16 5.40
N THR A 32 -11.68 0.14 5.15
CA THR A 32 -11.39 0.74 3.84
C THR A 32 -9.90 1.05 3.77
N VAL A 33 -9.20 0.38 2.86
CA VAL A 33 -7.73 0.49 2.72
C VAL A 33 -7.37 1.13 1.40
N LEU A 34 -6.60 2.21 1.44
CA LEU A 34 -6.00 2.84 0.27
C LEU A 34 -4.53 2.44 0.16
N VAL A 35 -4.12 1.91 -0.98
CA VAL A 35 -2.71 1.64 -1.29
C VAL A 35 -2.26 2.59 -2.40
N ILE A 36 -1.40 3.55 -2.07
CA ILE A 36 -0.79 4.50 -3.01
C ILE A 36 0.53 3.90 -3.52
N GLY A 37 0.72 3.89 -4.85
CA GLY A 37 1.83 3.18 -5.48
C GLY A 37 1.57 1.68 -5.64
N ALA A 38 0.31 1.31 -5.77
CA ALA A 38 -0.22 -0.06 -5.74
C ALA A 38 0.37 -0.99 -6.82
N GLY A 39 0.86 -0.47 -7.94
CA GLY A 39 1.45 -1.26 -9.03
C GLY A 39 2.97 -1.46 -8.92
N GLY A 40 3.62 -0.95 -7.88
CA GLY A 40 5.03 -1.19 -7.56
C GLY A 40 5.24 -2.47 -6.75
N LYS A 41 6.50 -2.86 -6.55
CA LYS A 41 6.89 -4.08 -5.81
C LYS A 41 6.21 -4.16 -4.44
N SER A 42 6.38 -3.15 -3.60
CA SER A 42 5.77 -3.07 -2.27
C SER A 42 4.25 -3.01 -2.33
N GLY A 43 3.71 -2.17 -3.23
CA GLY A 43 2.28 -1.95 -3.37
C GLY A 43 1.51 -3.20 -3.75
N LEU A 44 2.04 -4.03 -4.66
CA LEU A 44 1.41 -5.30 -5.07
C LEU A 44 1.30 -6.28 -3.88
N LEU A 45 2.33 -6.37 -3.03
CA LEU A 45 2.30 -7.18 -1.81
C LEU A 45 1.33 -6.60 -0.77
N CYS A 46 1.29 -5.28 -0.63
CA CYS A 46 0.34 -4.60 0.25
C CYS A 46 -1.11 -4.81 -0.19
N LEU A 47 -1.40 -4.80 -1.50
CA LEU A 47 -2.75 -5.10 -2.01
C LEU A 47 -3.22 -6.50 -1.60
N TYR A 48 -2.34 -7.49 -1.70
CA TYR A 48 -2.66 -8.85 -1.26
C TYR A 48 -3.03 -8.88 0.22
N GLU A 49 -2.15 -8.35 1.09
CA GLU A 49 -2.39 -8.34 2.54
C GLU A 49 -3.58 -7.46 2.93
N ALA A 50 -3.78 -6.32 2.26
CA ALA A 50 -4.94 -5.46 2.48
C ALA A 50 -6.24 -6.23 2.22
N ARG A 51 -6.36 -6.92 1.07
CA ARG A 51 -7.54 -7.75 0.75
C ARG A 51 -7.72 -8.88 1.75
N ARG A 52 -6.63 -9.58 2.07
CA ARG A 52 -6.66 -10.70 3.03
C ARG A 52 -7.16 -10.26 4.40
N ARG A 53 -6.70 -9.12 4.91
CA ARG A 53 -7.02 -8.62 6.25
C ARG A 53 -8.35 -7.90 6.33
N ALA A 54 -8.64 -7.03 5.37
CA ALA A 54 -9.93 -6.33 5.30
C ALA A 54 -11.10 -7.29 5.05
N GLY A 55 -10.83 -8.42 4.40
CA GLY A 55 -11.84 -9.45 4.12
C GLY A 55 -12.91 -8.96 3.13
N VAL A 56 -13.98 -9.70 3.01
CA VAL A 56 -15.07 -9.44 2.05
C VAL A 56 -15.94 -8.23 2.42
N THR A 57 -15.92 -7.81 3.68
CA THR A 57 -16.68 -6.64 4.15
C THR A 57 -15.90 -5.34 4.07
N GLY A 58 -14.56 -5.44 3.91
CA GLY A 58 -13.70 -4.30 3.73
C GLY A 58 -13.61 -3.86 2.27
N LYS A 59 -13.11 -2.65 2.06
CA LYS A 59 -12.89 -2.07 0.73
C LYS A 59 -11.40 -1.83 0.50
N VAL A 60 -10.86 -2.30 -0.62
CA VAL A 60 -9.46 -2.07 -1.02
C VAL A 60 -9.43 -1.20 -2.26
N ILE A 61 -8.75 -0.06 -2.16
CA ILE A 61 -8.56 0.91 -3.23
C ILE A 61 -7.09 0.90 -3.61
N ALA A 62 -6.80 0.61 -4.88
CA ALA A 62 -5.47 0.71 -5.46
C ALA A 62 -5.31 2.03 -6.20
N MET A 63 -4.24 2.76 -5.93
CA MET A 63 -3.90 3.94 -6.71
C MET A 63 -2.54 3.76 -7.36
N ALA A 64 -2.47 4.01 -8.67
CA ALA A 64 -1.23 3.93 -9.43
C ALA A 64 -1.19 5.01 -10.52
N HIS A 65 -0.01 5.58 -10.76
CA HIS A 65 0.16 6.68 -11.70
C HIS A 65 0.16 6.20 -13.16
N SER A 66 1.04 5.27 -13.53
CA SER A 66 1.20 4.84 -14.92
C SER A 66 0.17 3.77 -15.33
N ALA A 67 -0.18 3.73 -16.63
CA ALA A 67 -1.07 2.70 -17.18
C ALA A 67 -0.55 1.28 -16.90
N ALA A 68 0.77 1.06 -17.03
CA ALA A 68 1.37 -0.24 -16.75
C ALA A 68 1.24 -0.63 -15.26
N SER A 69 1.40 0.32 -14.33
CA SER A 69 1.22 0.07 -12.91
C SER A 69 -0.23 -0.24 -12.56
N ARG A 70 -1.18 0.46 -13.17
CA ARG A 70 -2.61 0.17 -13.00
C ARG A 70 -2.96 -1.22 -13.51
N ALA A 71 -2.53 -1.56 -14.74
CA ALA A 71 -2.78 -2.87 -15.33
C ALA A 71 -2.27 -4.02 -14.44
N ARG A 72 -1.10 -3.85 -13.80
CA ARG A 72 -0.60 -4.83 -12.82
C ARG A 72 -1.54 -4.98 -11.62
N ALA A 73 -1.96 -3.88 -11.02
CA ALA A 73 -2.88 -3.93 -9.88
C ALA A 73 -4.23 -4.55 -10.25
N GLU A 74 -4.78 -4.19 -11.41
CA GLU A 74 -6.03 -4.73 -11.96
C GLU A 74 -5.95 -6.23 -12.21
N SER A 75 -4.85 -6.72 -12.78
CA SER A 75 -4.66 -8.14 -13.13
C SER A 75 -4.71 -9.08 -11.94
N LEU A 76 -4.36 -8.59 -10.75
CA LEU A 76 -4.40 -9.37 -9.52
C LEU A 76 -5.81 -9.54 -8.94
N GLY A 77 -6.68 -8.55 -9.13
CA GLY A 77 -8.07 -8.57 -8.63
C GLY A 77 -8.19 -8.48 -7.10
N PHE A 78 -7.19 -7.89 -6.41
CA PHE A 78 -7.25 -7.69 -4.96
C PHE A 78 -7.93 -6.39 -4.55
N ALA A 79 -7.96 -5.40 -5.44
CA ALA A 79 -8.64 -4.13 -5.21
C ALA A 79 -10.06 -4.14 -5.76
N ASP A 80 -10.99 -3.49 -5.03
CA ASP A 80 -12.35 -3.26 -5.49
C ASP A 80 -12.41 -2.09 -6.50
N VAL A 81 -11.45 -1.15 -6.36
CA VAL A 81 -11.34 0.03 -7.21
C VAL A 81 -9.88 0.25 -7.54
N VAL A 82 -9.56 0.52 -8.81
CA VAL A 82 -8.22 0.91 -9.25
C VAL A 82 -8.30 2.30 -9.86
N LEU A 83 -7.57 3.25 -9.27
CA LEU A 83 -7.57 4.66 -9.63
C LEU A 83 -6.26 5.07 -10.31
N ALA A 84 -6.38 5.98 -11.27
CA ALA A 84 -5.26 6.68 -11.87
C ALA A 84 -5.04 8.00 -11.11
N GLY A 85 -3.89 8.21 -10.48
CA GLY A 85 -3.65 9.45 -9.76
C GLY A 85 -2.17 9.78 -9.63
N ASP A 86 -1.89 11.09 -9.57
CA ASP A 86 -0.58 11.62 -9.22
C ASP A 86 -0.56 11.95 -7.73
N ALA A 87 0.17 11.15 -6.96
CA ALA A 87 0.24 11.28 -5.51
C ALA A 87 0.87 12.60 -5.02
N THR A 88 1.41 13.43 -5.90
CA THR A 88 1.88 14.79 -5.57
C THR A 88 0.77 15.84 -5.62
N ARG A 89 -0.47 15.44 -5.96
CA ARG A 89 -1.63 16.33 -6.08
C ARG A 89 -2.68 16.03 -4.99
N PRO A 90 -2.47 16.51 -3.77
CA PRO A 90 -3.22 16.04 -2.59
C PRO A 90 -4.73 16.26 -2.68
N LEU A 91 -5.19 17.41 -3.19
CA LEU A 91 -6.62 17.68 -3.28
C LEU A 91 -7.31 16.83 -4.35
N GLU A 92 -6.64 16.60 -5.50
CA GLU A 92 -7.18 15.71 -6.55
C GLU A 92 -7.34 14.29 -6.00
N ILE A 93 -6.32 13.79 -5.29
CA ILE A 93 -6.35 12.46 -4.71
C ILE A 93 -7.44 12.36 -3.64
N MET A 94 -7.52 13.33 -2.72
CA MET A 94 -8.56 13.38 -1.70
C MET A 94 -9.96 13.25 -2.31
N HIS A 95 -10.27 14.08 -3.31
CA HIS A 95 -11.59 14.04 -3.97
C HIS A 95 -11.88 12.70 -4.65
N MET A 96 -10.87 12.08 -5.29
CA MET A 96 -11.02 10.74 -5.86
C MET A 96 -11.36 9.69 -4.80
N ILE A 97 -10.75 9.78 -3.62
CA ILE A 97 -11.01 8.86 -2.52
C ILE A 97 -12.34 9.16 -1.84
N GLU A 98 -12.73 10.42 -1.69
CA GLU A 98 -14.08 10.81 -1.25
C GLU A 98 -15.15 10.19 -2.15
N GLU A 99 -15.01 10.32 -3.46
CA GLU A 99 -15.94 9.73 -4.43
C GLU A 99 -15.96 8.20 -4.31
N ALA A 100 -14.80 7.55 -4.29
CA ALA A 100 -14.70 6.11 -4.20
C ALA A 100 -15.25 5.52 -2.89
N THR A 101 -15.32 6.31 -1.82
CA THR A 101 -15.74 5.87 -0.48
C THR A 101 -17.09 6.43 -0.04
N GLY A 102 -17.72 7.27 -0.86
CA GLY A 102 -18.96 7.99 -0.49
C GLY A 102 -18.71 8.99 0.67
N GLY A 103 -17.59 9.70 0.63
CA GLY A 103 -17.22 10.76 1.57
C GLY A 103 -16.58 10.27 2.88
N ARG A 104 -16.36 8.96 3.07
CA ARG A 104 -15.86 8.40 4.34
C ARG A 104 -14.34 8.37 4.46
N LEU A 105 -13.62 8.49 3.35
CA LEU A 105 -12.17 8.32 3.24
C LEU A 105 -11.67 6.93 3.68
N ALA A 106 -10.35 6.75 3.75
CA ALA A 106 -9.76 5.46 4.13
C ALA A 106 -9.57 5.34 5.64
N ASP A 107 -9.81 4.15 6.17
CA ASP A 107 -9.44 3.79 7.56
C ASP A 107 -7.92 3.68 7.68
N VAL A 108 -7.29 3.08 6.66
CA VAL A 108 -5.84 2.88 6.57
C VAL A 108 -5.35 3.28 5.19
N THR A 109 -4.40 4.20 5.14
CA THR A 109 -3.67 4.55 3.90
C THR A 109 -2.24 4.05 3.98
N ILE A 110 -1.82 3.31 2.94
CA ILE A 110 -0.47 2.75 2.82
C ILE A 110 0.21 3.43 1.63
N ASN A 111 1.27 4.18 1.89
CA ASN A 111 2.04 4.88 0.86
C ASN A 111 3.33 4.13 0.53
N CYS A 112 3.39 3.58 -0.68
CA CYS A 112 4.54 2.87 -1.24
C CYS A 112 5.22 3.64 -2.38
N VAL A 113 4.88 4.90 -2.59
CA VAL A 113 5.44 5.72 -3.69
C VAL A 113 6.81 6.25 -3.31
N ASN A 114 7.82 5.96 -4.13
CA ASN A 114 9.20 6.38 -3.88
C ASN A 114 9.55 7.70 -4.60
N ILE A 115 8.67 8.70 -4.45
CA ILE A 115 8.92 10.09 -4.85
C ILE A 115 8.54 11.03 -3.69
N PRO A 116 9.20 12.18 -3.54
CA PRO A 116 8.87 13.16 -2.49
C PRO A 116 7.56 13.88 -2.77
N GLY A 117 6.95 14.45 -1.72
CA GLY A 117 5.76 15.31 -1.83
C GLY A 117 4.44 14.54 -1.91
N THR A 118 4.39 13.30 -1.41
CA THR A 118 3.17 12.46 -1.40
C THR A 118 2.50 12.35 -0.03
N GLU A 119 3.05 13.03 0.97
CA GLU A 119 2.59 12.97 2.35
C GLU A 119 1.17 13.48 2.50
N MET A 120 0.88 14.66 1.94
CA MET A 120 -0.43 15.29 2.06
C MET A 120 -1.54 14.51 1.34
N SER A 121 -1.24 13.86 0.23
CA SER A 121 -2.20 12.96 -0.43
C SER A 121 -2.59 11.80 0.47
N SER A 122 -1.63 11.25 1.20
CA SER A 122 -1.90 10.17 2.16
C SER A 122 -2.71 10.65 3.35
N ILE A 123 -2.36 11.80 3.92
CA ILE A 123 -3.02 12.37 5.09
C ILE A 123 -4.47 12.74 4.76
N LEU A 124 -4.69 13.53 3.72
CA LEU A 124 -6.04 14.01 3.35
C LEU A 124 -6.97 12.90 2.84
N SER A 125 -6.44 11.79 2.37
CA SER A 125 -7.23 10.63 1.94
C SER A 125 -7.61 9.68 3.08
N THR A 126 -7.09 9.93 4.27
CA THR A 126 -7.35 9.12 5.46
C THR A 126 -8.40 9.82 6.32
N LYS A 127 -9.35 9.10 6.88
CA LYS A 127 -10.38 9.67 7.76
C LYS A 127 -9.79 10.18 9.08
N GLU A 128 -10.51 11.05 9.79
CA GLU A 128 -10.19 11.43 11.16
C GLU A 128 -10.06 10.19 12.07
N GLY A 129 -9.00 10.15 12.86
CA GLY A 129 -8.66 9.00 13.71
C GLY A 129 -8.14 7.78 12.93
N GLY A 130 -7.95 7.90 11.61
CA GLY A 130 -7.41 6.84 10.79
C GLY A 130 -5.88 6.69 10.89
N LEU A 131 -5.32 5.79 10.09
CA LEU A 131 -3.89 5.47 10.13
C LEU A 131 -3.25 5.64 8.75
N VAL A 132 -2.10 6.30 8.73
CA VAL A 132 -1.23 6.41 7.54
C VAL A 132 0.07 5.65 7.78
N TYR A 133 0.38 4.72 6.90
CA TYR A 133 1.68 4.03 6.87
C TYR A 133 2.51 4.50 5.67
N PHE A 134 3.60 5.18 5.97
CA PHE A 134 4.60 5.60 4.98
C PHE A 134 5.73 4.57 4.91
N PHE A 135 5.71 3.72 3.92
CA PHE A 135 6.79 2.73 3.69
C PHE A 135 7.96 3.32 2.90
N SER A 136 7.69 4.32 2.10
CA SER A 136 8.68 4.92 1.19
C SER A 136 9.82 5.63 1.92
N MET A 137 11.05 5.42 1.44
CA MET A 137 12.24 6.19 1.87
C MET A 137 12.25 7.64 1.38
N ALA A 138 11.39 7.99 0.43
CA ALA A 138 11.22 9.37 -0.04
C ALA A 138 10.35 10.22 0.90
N THR A 139 9.71 9.61 1.90
CA THR A 139 8.85 10.31 2.86
C THR A 139 9.66 11.30 3.70
N SER A 140 9.21 12.55 3.72
CA SER A 140 9.72 13.58 4.62
C SER A 140 8.97 13.53 5.95
N PHE A 141 9.67 13.22 7.04
CA PHE A 141 9.10 13.26 8.38
C PHE A 141 8.50 14.63 8.71
N THR A 142 9.23 15.69 8.40
CA THR A 142 8.79 17.07 8.65
C THR A 142 7.54 17.42 7.83
N ALA A 143 7.49 17.03 6.55
CA ALA A 143 6.32 17.30 5.71
C ALA A 143 5.08 16.52 6.20
N ALA A 144 5.26 15.29 6.66
CA ALA A 144 4.17 14.49 7.22
C ALA A 144 3.64 15.08 8.53
N ALA A 145 4.53 15.33 9.50
CA ALA A 145 4.16 15.81 10.81
C ALA A 145 3.53 17.22 10.76
N LEU A 146 4.20 18.17 10.11
CA LEU A 146 3.70 19.55 10.00
C LEU A 146 2.51 19.65 9.04
N GLY A 147 2.40 18.75 8.05
CA GLY A 147 1.27 18.71 7.14
C GLY A 147 -0.03 18.39 7.86
N ALA A 148 -0.06 17.32 8.64
CA ALA A 148 -1.24 16.93 9.42
C ALA A 148 -1.63 18.01 10.43
N GLU A 149 -0.67 18.54 11.17
CA GLU A 149 -0.89 19.62 12.13
C GLU A 149 -1.40 20.91 11.44
N GLY A 150 -0.79 21.28 10.31
CA GLY A 150 -1.13 22.50 9.58
C GLY A 150 -2.55 22.52 9.01
N VAL A 151 -3.12 21.36 8.67
CA VAL A 151 -4.50 21.23 8.19
C VAL A 151 -5.46 20.82 9.32
N GLY A 152 -4.96 20.58 10.53
CA GLY A 152 -5.77 20.17 11.68
C GLY A 152 -6.40 18.78 11.47
N HIS A 153 -5.67 17.84 10.90
CA HIS A 153 -6.16 16.49 10.59
C HIS A 153 -5.58 15.45 11.56
N ASP A 154 -6.45 14.84 12.35
CA ASP A 154 -6.05 13.85 13.37
C ASP A 154 -5.85 12.47 12.72
N VAL A 155 -4.60 12.09 12.51
CA VAL A 155 -4.21 10.77 11.99
C VAL A 155 -3.05 10.18 12.76
N THR A 156 -3.08 8.87 12.98
CA THR A 156 -1.91 8.14 13.44
C THR A 156 -0.97 7.87 12.28
N MET A 157 0.30 8.24 12.40
CA MET A 157 1.29 8.02 11.35
C MET A 157 2.37 7.03 11.78
N LEU A 158 2.65 6.04 10.92
CA LEU A 158 3.78 5.14 11.03
C LEU A 158 4.73 5.42 9.87
N ILE A 159 5.96 5.87 10.18
CA ILE A 159 6.92 6.29 9.16
C ILE A 159 8.16 5.40 9.19
N GLY A 160 8.51 4.83 8.03
CA GLY A 160 9.81 4.20 7.78
C GLY A 160 10.10 2.92 8.56
N ASN A 161 9.12 2.30 9.20
CA ASN A 161 9.35 1.04 9.91
C ASN A 161 9.23 -0.17 8.96
N GLY A 162 10.31 -0.45 8.24
CA GLY A 162 10.43 -1.61 7.35
C GLY A 162 10.66 -2.94 8.08
N TYR A 163 10.84 -2.92 9.41
CA TYR A 163 10.99 -4.13 10.20
C TYR A 163 9.82 -4.34 11.16
N THR A 164 9.18 -5.51 11.05
CA THR A 164 8.23 -6.00 12.04
C THR A 164 8.45 -7.49 12.26
N ARG A 165 8.12 -7.98 13.44
CA ARG A 165 8.37 -9.39 13.81
C ARG A 165 7.66 -10.32 12.82
N GLY A 166 8.39 -11.27 12.25
CA GLY A 166 7.88 -12.24 11.27
C GLY A 166 7.76 -11.69 9.85
N HIS A 167 8.31 -10.49 9.56
CA HIS A 167 8.17 -9.82 8.26
C HIS A 167 8.60 -10.69 7.09
N ALA A 168 9.72 -11.40 7.19
CA ALA A 168 10.23 -12.26 6.13
C ALA A 168 9.25 -13.39 5.80
N GLN A 169 8.73 -14.05 6.84
CA GLN A 169 7.77 -15.15 6.69
C GLN A 169 6.47 -14.65 6.04
N ILE A 170 5.91 -13.56 6.54
CA ILE A 170 4.68 -12.97 5.99
C ILE A 170 4.86 -12.60 4.51
N ALA A 171 5.99 -11.97 4.17
CA ALA A 171 6.26 -11.57 2.80
C ALA A 171 6.38 -12.77 1.85
N LEU A 172 7.11 -13.82 2.24
CA LEU A 172 7.24 -15.04 1.44
C LEU A 172 5.90 -15.78 1.29
N GLU A 173 5.07 -15.78 2.33
CA GLU A 173 3.73 -16.38 2.27
C GLU A 173 2.83 -15.72 1.24
N THR A 174 2.95 -14.42 0.98
CA THR A 174 2.15 -13.75 -0.05
C THR A 174 2.28 -14.40 -1.43
N LEU A 175 3.51 -14.83 -1.79
CA LEU A 175 3.75 -15.52 -3.06
C LEU A 175 3.37 -17.00 -3.02
N ARG A 176 3.45 -17.66 -1.86
CA ARG A 176 3.04 -19.05 -1.70
C ARG A 176 1.53 -19.21 -1.80
N GLU A 177 0.80 -18.27 -1.22
CA GLU A 177 -0.66 -18.30 -1.15
C GLU A 177 -1.34 -17.75 -2.42
N SER A 178 -0.64 -16.89 -3.19
CA SER A 178 -1.20 -16.28 -4.40
C SER A 178 -0.41 -16.64 -5.66
N PRO A 179 -0.85 -17.66 -6.44
CA PRO A 179 -0.20 -18.03 -7.72
C PRO A 179 -0.16 -16.87 -8.74
N LYS A 180 -1.20 -16.01 -8.75
CA LYS A 180 -1.22 -14.83 -9.62
C LYS A 180 -0.12 -13.83 -9.27
N LEU A 181 0.03 -13.54 -7.98
CA LEU A 181 1.05 -12.62 -7.49
C LEU A 181 2.45 -13.20 -7.72
N ARG A 182 2.64 -14.49 -7.44
CA ARG A 182 3.88 -15.20 -7.71
C ARG A 182 4.28 -15.10 -9.17
N LYS A 183 3.38 -15.44 -10.10
CA LYS A 183 3.64 -15.36 -11.55
C LYS A 183 4.03 -13.94 -11.97
N LEU A 184 3.32 -12.93 -11.52
CA LEU A 184 3.64 -11.53 -11.81
C LEU A 184 5.03 -11.14 -11.28
N PHE A 185 5.39 -11.58 -10.10
CA PHE A 185 6.71 -11.32 -9.51
C PHE A 185 7.83 -12.06 -10.26
N GLU A 186 7.60 -13.29 -10.70
CA GLU A 186 8.52 -14.05 -11.55
C GLU A 186 8.79 -13.31 -12.87
N GLU A 187 7.75 -12.81 -13.52
CA GLU A 187 7.87 -12.04 -14.78
C GLU A 187 8.64 -10.72 -14.60
N LEU A 188 8.46 -10.04 -13.47
CA LEU A 188 9.05 -8.73 -13.22
C LEU A 188 10.45 -8.77 -12.60
N TYR A 189 10.73 -9.74 -11.74
CA TYR A 189 11.89 -9.71 -10.84
C TYR A 189 12.76 -10.96 -10.82
N ALA A 190 12.32 -12.08 -11.41
CA ALA A 190 13.06 -13.34 -11.39
C ALA A 190 13.83 -13.60 -12.72
N ARG A 191 14.42 -12.55 -13.28
CA ARG A 191 15.25 -12.66 -14.51
C ARG A 191 16.70 -12.94 -14.16
#